data_0b3cdaf37d9f3f720f09f68a82a0cb91
#
_entry.id   0b3cdaf37d9f3f720f09f68a82a0cb91
#
_cell.length_a   1.000
_cell.length_b   1.000
_cell.length_c   1.000
_cell.angle_alpha   90.00
_cell.angle_beta   90.00
_cell.angle_gamma   90.00
#
_symmetry.space_group_name_H-M   'P 1'
#
loop_
_entity.id
_entity.type
_entity.pdbx_description
1 polymer ?
#
loop_
_entity_poly.entity_id
_entity_poly.type
_entity_poly.pdbx_seq_one_letter_code
_entity_poly.pdbx_strand_id
1 'polypeptide(L)'
;MREFIDGLVFDKACVEFGKKLGYNRVLFDEIAYCEPRNAGEIKITKGRLNFVRGGELALNQAIVRKKGVNVLLDPIGLKSEFDTAVGQIAKDYGIFIGISLKNIIETKHAHRPRLLSNLSSMVGICKKIGNDMIIVSGARDIYGMRAPEDLASIGPLIGLTRAQSLWAISENPKALLGELK
;
A
#
# COMPACT_ATOMS: atom_id res chain seq x y z
N MET A 1 17.56 -2.97 -16.12
CA MET A 1 17.29 -1.71 -15.38
C MET A 1 16.02 -1.95 -14.57
N ARG A 2 15.98 -1.52 -13.31
CA ARG A 2 14.79 -1.71 -12.46
C ARG A 2 13.68 -0.75 -12.89
N GLU A 3 12.46 -1.26 -13.02
CA GLU A 3 11.29 -0.45 -13.37
C GLU A 3 10.56 -0.01 -12.11
N PHE A 4 10.52 1.29 -11.84
CA PHE A 4 9.81 1.86 -10.70
C PHE A 4 8.36 2.15 -11.05
N ILE A 5 7.45 1.78 -10.15
CA ILE A 5 6.01 1.92 -10.33
C ILE A 5 5.41 2.55 -9.07
N ASP A 6 4.74 3.71 -9.20
CA ASP A 6 3.87 4.19 -8.14
C ASP A 6 2.49 3.54 -8.29
N GLY A 7 2.14 2.71 -7.32
CA GLY A 7 0.96 1.86 -7.37
C GLY A 7 -0.37 2.56 -7.10
N LEU A 8 -0.37 3.83 -6.66
CA LEU A 8 -1.60 4.56 -6.34
C LEU A 8 -1.40 6.07 -6.31
N VAL A 9 -2.12 6.76 -7.18
CA VAL A 9 -2.33 8.22 -7.14
C VAL A 9 -3.81 8.54 -7.32
N PHE A 10 -4.26 9.73 -6.91
CA PHE A 10 -5.65 10.17 -6.96
C PHE A 10 -5.89 11.29 -7.98
N ASP A 11 -4.85 11.76 -8.68
CA ASP A 11 -4.95 12.79 -9.70
C ASP A 11 -4.20 12.35 -10.98
N LYS A 12 -4.85 12.48 -12.13
CA LYS A 12 -4.28 12.14 -13.42
C LYS A 12 -3.01 12.95 -13.74
N ALA A 13 -2.90 14.18 -13.25
CA ALA A 13 -1.69 15.00 -13.41
C ALA A 13 -0.44 14.32 -12.82
N CYS A 14 -0.61 13.49 -11.79
CA CYS A 14 0.48 12.71 -11.19
C CYS A 14 1.10 11.71 -12.19
N VAL A 15 0.35 11.21 -13.18
CA VAL A 15 0.86 10.23 -14.15
C VAL A 15 1.98 10.82 -14.99
N GLU A 16 1.76 12.00 -15.56
CA GLU A 16 2.78 12.68 -16.36
C GLU A 16 3.93 13.24 -15.51
N PHE A 17 3.61 13.74 -14.32
CA PHE A 17 4.62 14.25 -13.40
C PHE A 17 5.52 13.13 -12.87
N GLY A 18 4.97 11.95 -12.59
CA GLY A 18 5.72 10.79 -12.12
C GLY A 18 6.77 10.33 -13.13
N LYS A 19 6.51 10.40 -14.42
CA LYS A 19 7.53 10.14 -15.46
C LYS A 19 8.74 11.07 -15.32
N LYS A 20 8.51 12.37 -15.04
CA LYS A 20 9.58 13.35 -14.79
C LYS A 20 10.36 13.05 -13.51
N LEU A 21 9.74 12.42 -12.53
CA LEU A 21 10.39 11.98 -11.28
C LEU A 21 11.18 10.67 -11.44
N GLY A 22 11.07 9.97 -12.59
CA GLY A 22 11.80 8.73 -12.85
C GLY A 22 10.98 7.45 -12.68
N TYR A 23 9.65 7.53 -12.55
CA TYR A 23 8.78 6.35 -12.60
C TYR A 23 8.61 5.88 -14.05
N ASN A 24 8.68 4.57 -14.24
CA ASN A 24 8.33 3.93 -15.52
C ASN A 24 6.80 3.89 -15.70
N ARG A 25 6.07 3.76 -14.60
CA ARG A 25 4.61 3.75 -14.59
C ARG A 25 4.05 4.35 -13.30
N VAL A 26 2.91 5.03 -13.41
CA VAL A 26 2.11 5.53 -12.29
C VAL A 26 0.68 5.07 -12.53
N LEU A 27 0.11 4.34 -11.57
CA LEU A 27 -1.21 3.75 -11.72
C LEU A 27 -2.30 4.73 -11.28
N PHE A 28 -3.27 4.95 -12.15
CA PHE A 28 -4.43 5.81 -11.93
C PHE A 28 -5.72 5.14 -12.43
N ASP A 29 -5.85 4.97 -13.76
CA ASP A 29 -7.06 4.39 -14.36
C ASP A 29 -7.23 2.90 -14.08
N GLU A 30 -6.15 2.19 -13.76
CA GLU A 30 -6.16 0.77 -13.43
C GLU A 30 -6.67 0.48 -12.02
N ILE A 31 -6.80 1.50 -11.18
CA ILE A 31 -7.11 1.36 -9.76
C ILE A 31 -8.59 1.61 -9.48
N ALA A 32 -9.16 0.79 -8.61
CA ALA A 32 -10.39 1.08 -7.89
C ALA A 32 -10.06 1.23 -6.40
N TYR A 33 -10.21 2.42 -5.88
CA TYR A 33 -9.98 2.72 -4.46
C TYR A 33 -11.30 2.70 -3.68
N CYS A 34 -11.28 2.04 -2.52
CA CYS A 34 -12.40 2.00 -1.59
C CYS A 34 -11.92 2.29 -0.17
N GLU A 35 -12.61 3.19 0.52
CA GLU A 35 -12.37 3.53 1.94
C GLU A 35 -13.64 3.22 2.75
N PRO A 36 -13.88 1.93 3.10
CA PRO A 36 -15.08 1.52 3.79
C PRO A 36 -14.98 1.84 5.29
N ARG A 37 -16.12 2.17 5.91
CA ARG A 37 -16.25 2.32 7.37
C ARG A 37 -16.56 0.98 8.06
N ASN A 38 -17.14 0.06 7.32
CA ASN A 38 -17.51 -1.28 7.78
C ASN A 38 -17.50 -2.29 6.63
N ALA A 39 -17.62 -3.56 6.93
CA ALA A 39 -17.55 -4.65 5.96
C ALA A 39 -18.60 -4.56 4.83
N GLY A 40 -19.79 -4.00 5.10
CA GLY A 40 -20.86 -3.87 4.12
C GLY A 40 -20.57 -2.83 3.03
N GLU A 41 -19.69 -1.90 3.30
CA GLU A 41 -19.29 -0.83 2.35
C GLU A 41 -18.13 -1.23 1.43
N ILE A 42 -17.55 -2.43 1.57
CA ILE A 42 -16.45 -2.90 0.72
C ILE A 42 -16.96 -3.13 -0.71
N LYS A 43 -16.55 -2.25 -1.63
CA LYS A 43 -16.89 -2.30 -3.05
C LYS A 43 -15.73 -2.85 -3.86
N ILE A 44 -16.05 -3.75 -4.80
CA ILE A 44 -15.10 -4.37 -5.73
C ILE A 44 -15.50 -4.00 -7.15
N THR A 45 -14.56 -3.49 -7.90
CA THR A 45 -14.73 -3.13 -9.32
C THR A 45 -14.04 -4.18 -10.19
N LYS A 46 -14.80 -4.85 -11.06
CA LYS A 46 -14.24 -5.82 -12.00
C LYS A 46 -13.31 -5.15 -13.01
N GLY A 47 -12.24 -5.81 -13.39
CA GLY A 47 -11.27 -5.32 -14.37
C GLY A 47 -10.37 -4.20 -13.87
N ARG A 48 -10.33 -3.96 -12.55
CA ARG A 48 -9.42 -3.01 -11.90
C ARG A 48 -8.74 -3.66 -10.71
N LEU A 49 -7.58 -3.10 -10.34
CA LEU A 49 -6.91 -3.44 -9.08
C LEU A 49 -7.64 -2.76 -7.92
N ASN A 50 -8.20 -3.56 -7.04
CA ASN A 50 -8.99 -3.08 -5.92
C ASN A 50 -8.11 -2.82 -4.69
N PHE A 51 -7.86 -1.56 -4.42
CA PHE A 51 -7.18 -1.06 -3.23
C PHE A 51 -8.23 -0.72 -2.18
N VAL A 52 -8.27 -1.47 -1.10
CA VAL A 52 -9.22 -1.24 -0.02
C VAL A 52 -8.48 -0.76 1.21
N ARG A 53 -8.81 0.44 1.67
CA ARG A 53 -8.23 1.00 2.88
C ARG A 53 -8.67 0.22 4.11
N GLY A 54 -7.70 -0.20 4.88
CA GLY A 54 -7.90 -0.84 6.17
C GLY A 54 -8.10 0.16 7.29
N GLY A 55 -8.13 -0.35 8.51
CA GLY A 55 -8.33 0.43 9.72
C GLY A 55 -8.38 -0.48 10.94
N GLU A 56 -9.53 -0.58 11.58
CA GLU A 56 -9.73 -1.47 12.74
C GLU A 56 -9.57 -2.96 12.38
N LEU A 57 -9.17 -3.77 13.34
CA LEU A 57 -8.89 -5.19 13.14
C LEU A 57 -10.07 -5.95 12.49
N ALA A 58 -11.28 -5.71 12.94
CA ALA A 58 -12.48 -6.34 12.37
C ALA A 58 -12.69 -5.98 10.90
N LEU A 59 -12.41 -4.74 10.52
CA LEU A 59 -12.46 -4.30 9.12
C LEU A 59 -11.36 -4.95 8.30
N ASN A 60 -10.13 -4.98 8.79
CA ASN A 60 -9.00 -5.65 8.11
C ASN A 60 -9.30 -7.13 7.87
N GLN A 61 -9.85 -7.83 8.86
CA GLN A 61 -10.28 -9.22 8.73
C GLN A 61 -11.39 -9.41 7.69
N ALA A 62 -12.33 -8.48 7.59
CA ALA A 62 -13.38 -8.52 6.57
C ALA A 62 -12.82 -8.28 5.16
N ILE A 63 -11.89 -7.32 5.02
CA ILE A 63 -11.25 -6.98 3.74
C ILE A 63 -10.47 -8.18 3.19
N VAL A 64 -9.62 -8.82 3.99
CA VAL A 64 -8.78 -9.93 3.50
C VAL A 64 -9.58 -11.19 3.15
N ARG A 65 -10.83 -11.31 3.61
CA ARG A 65 -11.75 -12.40 3.22
C ARG A 65 -12.62 -12.06 2.01
N LYS A 66 -12.61 -10.78 1.58
CA LYS A 66 -13.46 -10.34 0.46
C LYS A 66 -12.81 -10.69 -0.88
N LYS A 67 -13.47 -11.55 -1.66
CA LYS A 67 -12.99 -11.91 -3.00
C LYS A 67 -12.88 -10.67 -3.90
N GLY A 68 -11.76 -10.57 -4.61
CA GLY A 68 -11.46 -9.49 -5.55
C GLY A 68 -10.75 -8.29 -4.94
N VAL A 69 -10.36 -8.32 -3.66
CA VAL A 69 -9.41 -7.37 -3.09
C VAL A 69 -8.01 -7.77 -3.56
N ASN A 70 -7.26 -6.79 -4.09
CA ASN A 70 -5.86 -6.99 -4.49
C ASN A 70 -4.88 -6.41 -3.46
N VAL A 71 -5.26 -5.30 -2.83
CA VAL A 71 -4.41 -4.61 -1.85
C VAL A 71 -5.22 -4.22 -0.62
N LEU A 72 -4.75 -4.66 0.55
CA LEU A 72 -5.13 -4.11 1.85
C LEU A 72 -4.23 -2.90 2.13
N LEU A 73 -4.76 -1.69 1.93
CA LEU A 73 -4.01 -0.45 2.04
C LEU A 73 -4.11 0.15 3.44
N ASP A 74 -2.99 0.61 3.98
CA ASP A 74 -2.90 1.29 5.29
C ASP A 74 -3.69 0.59 6.41
N PRO A 75 -3.48 -0.72 6.68
CA PRO A 75 -4.25 -1.45 7.69
C PRO A 75 -3.90 -1.07 9.13
N ILE A 76 -3.01 -0.11 9.31
CA ILE A 76 -2.51 0.36 10.61
C ILE A 76 -2.76 1.86 10.75
N GLY A 77 -3.27 2.22 11.93
CA GLY A 77 -3.39 3.60 12.40
C GLY A 77 -2.63 3.82 13.71
N LEU A 78 -3.23 4.59 14.60
CA LEU A 78 -2.68 4.86 15.94
C LEU A 78 -2.79 3.67 16.89
N LYS A 79 -3.61 2.68 16.56
CA LYS A 79 -3.66 1.38 17.22
C LYS A 79 -3.00 0.34 16.33
N SER A 80 -2.48 -0.73 16.94
CA SER A 80 -1.94 -1.88 16.20
C SER A 80 -3.10 -2.82 15.85
N GLU A 81 -3.65 -2.64 14.65
CA GLU A 81 -4.86 -3.32 14.17
C GLU A 81 -4.56 -4.40 13.13
N PHE A 82 -3.31 -4.87 13.09
CA PHE A 82 -2.87 -5.92 12.18
C PHE A 82 -2.24 -7.07 12.98
N ASP A 83 -2.77 -8.27 12.83
CA ASP A 83 -2.29 -9.47 13.51
C ASP A 83 -1.80 -10.55 12.52
N THR A 84 -1.31 -11.65 13.06
CA THR A 84 -0.83 -12.79 12.25
C THR A 84 -1.96 -13.46 11.47
N ALA A 85 -3.20 -13.42 11.96
CA ALA A 85 -4.34 -14.03 11.27
C ALA A 85 -4.70 -13.22 10.01
N VAL A 86 -4.72 -11.87 10.10
CA VAL A 86 -4.91 -11.00 8.93
C VAL A 86 -3.78 -11.22 7.91
N GLY A 87 -2.53 -11.25 8.38
CA GLY A 87 -1.38 -11.49 7.51
C GLY A 87 -1.44 -12.85 6.82
N GLN A 88 -1.78 -13.92 7.53
CA GLN A 88 -1.88 -15.25 6.95
C GLN A 88 -2.97 -15.34 5.89
N ILE A 89 -4.17 -14.83 6.18
CA ILE A 89 -5.27 -14.81 5.22
C ILE A 89 -4.90 -13.98 3.98
N ALA A 90 -4.28 -12.80 4.17
CA ALA A 90 -3.81 -11.99 3.05
C ALA A 90 -2.82 -12.78 2.17
N LYS A 91 -1.88 -13.52 2.76
CA LYS A 91 -0.92 -14.35 2.04
C LYS A 91 -1.62 -15.47 1.26
N ASP A 92 -2.55 -16.19 1.90
CA ASP A 92 -3.27 -17.32 1.29
C ASP A 92 -4.13 -16.88 0.09
N TYR A 93 -4.63 -15.65 0.10
CA TYR A 93 -5.42 -15.08 -1.00
C TYR A 93 -4.62 -14.19 -1.96
N GLY A 94 -3.30 -14.10 -1.82
CA GLY A 94 -2.45 -13.28 -2.68
C GLY A 94 -2.68 -11.77 -2.55
N ILE A 95 -3.21 -11.31 -1.40
CA ILE A 95 -3.48 -9.89 -1.17
C ILE A 95 -2.21 -9.19 -0.73
N PHE A 96 -1.83 -8.13 -1.44
CA PHE A 96 -0.68 -7.30 -1.09
C PHE A 96 -0.99 -6.40 0.11
N ILE A 97 0.01 -6.15 0.94
CA ILE A 97 -0.10 -5.17 2.04
C ILE A 97 0.47 -3.84 1.56
N GLY A 98 -0.39 -2.84 1.45
CA GLY A 98 -0.05 -1.51 0.95
C GLY A 98 0.23 -0.52 2.07
N ILE A 99 1.28 0.28 1.91
CA ILE A 99 1.67 1.37 2.82
C ILE A 99 1.75 2.64 2.00
N SER A 100 0.95 3.67 2.35
CA SER A 100 0.98 4.94 1.65
C SER A 100 1.84 5.98 2.38
N LEU A 101 2.68 6.69 1.62
CA LEU A 101 3.42 7.86 2.12
C LEU A 101 2.47 8.93 2.64
N LYS A 102 1.35 9.12 1.93
CA LYS A 102 0.30 10.09 2.30
C LYS A 102 -0.16 9.88 3.75
N ASN A 103 -0.46 8.64 4.15
CA ASN A 103 -0.90 8.34 5.51
C ASN A 103 0.14 8.74 6.57
N ILE A 104 1.42 8.54 6.27
CA ILE A 104 2.53 8.91 7.17
C ILE A 104 2.66 10.43 7.26
N ILE A 105 2.58 11.15 6.13
CA ILE A 105 2.73 12.61 6.09
C ILE A 105 1.54 13.31 6.75
N GLU A 106 0.31 12.88 6.46
CA GLU A 106 -0.92 13.49 6.98
C GLU A 106 -1.15 13.19 8.48
N THR A 107 -0.48 12.18 9.03
CA THR A 107 -0.55 11.91 10.47
C THR A 107 0.11 13.05 11.25
N LYS A 108 -0.64 13.63 12.19
CA LYS A 108 -0.20 14.77 13.03
C LYS A 108 1.13 14.46 13.72
N HIS A 109 1.98 15.46 13.85
CA HIS A 109 3.35 15.32 14.35
C HIS A 109 3.46 14.51 15.65
N ALA A 110 2.59 14.73 16.63
CA ALA A 110 2.58 14.02 17.91
C ALA A 110 2.25 12.50 17.79
N HIS A 111 1.56 12.10 16.72
CA HIS A 111 1.12 10.73 16.51
C HIS A 111 2.00 9.93 15.54
N ARG A 112 2.84 10.62 14.75
CA ARG A 112 3.68 9.98 13.73
C ARG A 112 4.66 8.94 14.29
N PRO A 113 5.35 9.17 15.43
CA PRO A 113 6.23 8.14 16.01
C PRO A 113 5.46 6.85 16.36
N ARG A 114 4.24 6.98 16.88
CA ARG A 114 3.39 5.82 17.20
C ARG A 114 2.95 5.07 15.94
N LEU A 115 2.55 5.80 14.89
CA LEU A 115 2.23 5.19 13.60
C LEU A 115 3.43 4.41 13.03
N LEU A 116 4.62 5.01 13.02
CA LEU A 116 5.84 4.36 12.53
C LEU A 116 6.19 3.11 13.33
N SER A 117 6.05 3.14 14.67
CA SER A 117 6.25 1.97 15.53
C SER A 117 5.25 0.84 15.20
N ASN A 118 3.97 1.18 15.02
CA ASN A 118 2.94 0.21 14.65
C ASN A 118 3.19 -0.37 13.25
N LEU A 119 3.60 0.46 12.28
CA LEU A 119 4.00 0.00 10.94
C LEU A 119 5.20 -0.94 11.00
N SER A 120 6.20 -0.65 11.82
CA SER A 120 7.36 -1.53 12.02
C SER A 120 6.95 -2.89 12.59
N SER A 121 6.02 -2.92 13.54
CA SER A 121 5.47 -4.17 14.09
C SER A 121 4.72 -4.98 13.02
N MET A 122 3.88 -4.33 12.22
CA MET A 122 3.18 -4.94 11.08
C MET A 122 4.17 -5.52 10.05
N VAL A 123 5.17 -4.74 9.66
CA VAL A 123 6.23 -5.19 8.74
C VAL A 123 6.94 -6.42 9.28
N GLY A 124 7.21 -6.46 10.60
CA GLY A 124 7.77 -7.64 11.27
C GLY A 124 6.88 -8.88 11.12
N ILE A 125 5.56 -8.75 11.25
CA ILE A 125 4.59 -9.83 11.01
C ILE A 125 4.62 -10.24 9.54
N CYS A 126 4.51 -9.28 8.62
CA CYS A 126 4.51 -9.54 7.18
C CYS A 126 5.77 -10.29 6.72
N LYS A 127 6.94 -9.91 7.23
CA LYS A 127 8.22 -10.59 6.93
C LYS A 127 8.25 -12.04 7.41
N LYS A 128 7.71 -12.33 8.60
CA LYS A 128 7.63 -13.69 9.14
C LYS A 128 6.71 -14.58 8.32
N ILE A 129 5.59 -14.05 7.84
CA ILE A 129 4.58 -14.77 7.04
C ILE A 129 5.02 -14.86 5.58
N GLY A 130 5.81 -13.89 5.10
CA GLY A 130 6.18 -13.75 3.69
C GLY A 130 5.11 -13.06 2.85
N ASN A 131 4.41 -12.07 3.43
CA ASN A 131 3.49 -11.23 2.67
C ASN A 131 4.24 -10.33 1.68
N ASP A 132 3.68 -10.16 0.49
CA ASP A 132 4.13 -9.16 -0.45
C ASP A 132 3.65 -7.77 -0.03
N MET A 133 4.58 -6.82 0.01
CA MET A 133 4.29 -5.45 0.45
C MET A 133 4.56 -4.48 -0.69
N ILE A 134 3.71 -3.46 -0.82
CA ILE A 134 3.93 -2.33 -1.73
C ILE A 134 3.97 -1.01 -0.97
N ILE A 135 4.80 -0.10 -1.44
CA ILE A 135 4.85 1.28 -0.96
C ILE A 135 4.35 2.16 -2.10
N VAL A 136 3.39 3.03 -1.81
CA VAL A 136 2.76 3.92 -2.78
C VAL A 136 2.79 5.36 -2.28
N SER A 137 2.77 6.35 -3.18
CA SER A 137 2.67 7.74 -2.75
C SER A 137 1.31 8.06 -2.13
N GLY A 138 0.23 7.55 -2.70
CA GLY A 138 -1.13 7.96 -2.38
C GLY A 138 -1.37 9.43 -2.68
N ALA A 139 -0.63 10.00 -3.64
CA ALA A 139 -0.63 11.42 -3.95
C ALA A 139 -1.99 11.89 -4.49
N ARG A 140 -2.51 12.98 -3.92
CA ARG A 140 -3.74 13.65 -4.38
C ARG A 140 -3.48 14.73 -5.43
N ASP A 141 -2.22 15.14 -5.55
CA ASP A 141 -1.72 16.13 -6.50
C ASP A 141 -0.21 15.90 -6.73
N ILE A 142 0.38 16.66 -7.64
CA ILE A 142 1.80 16.56 -7.97
C ILE A 142 2.73 16.86 -6.78
N TYR A 143 2.29 17.66 -5.82
CA TYR A 143 3.10 18.01 -4.64
C TYR A 143 3.17 16.88 -3.61
N GLY A 144 2.21 15.96 -3.65
CA GLY A 144 2.23 14.73 -2.85
C GLY A 144 3.20 13.67 -3.36
N MET A 145 3.65 13.78 -4.62
CA MET A 145 4.57 12.80 -5.21
C MET A 145 6.02 12.96 -4.71
N ARG A 146 6.76 11.89 -4.76
CA ARG A 146 8.20 11.83 -4.46
C ARG A 146 8.90 11.02 -5.54
N ALA A 147 10.20 11.27 -5.75
CA ALA A 147 11.01 10.42 -6.61
C ALA A 147 11.06 8.96 -6.07
N PRO A 148 11.28 7.95 -6.92
CA PRO A 148 11.27 6.56 -6.49
C PRO A 148 12.20 6.26 -5.30
N GLU A 149 13.42 6.78 -5.31
CA GLU A 149 14.39 6.57 -4.22
C GLU A 149 13.91 7.21 -2.91
N ASP A 150 13.27 8.39 -2.98
CA ASP A 150 12.70 9.08 -1.81
C ASP A 150 11.51 8.29 -1.26
N LEU A 151 10.65 7.76 -2.14
CA LEU A 151 9.54 6.91 -1.74
C LEU A 151 10.05 5.62 -1.06
N ALA A 152 11.07 4.98 -1.63
CA ALA A 152 11.68 3.78 -1.06
C ALA A 152 12.34 4.05 0.30
N SER A 153 12.78 5.29 0.58
CA SER A 153 13.45 5.64 1.85
C SER A 153 12.55 5.47 3.09
N ILE A 154 11.23 5.36 2.89
CA ILE A 154 10.27 5.05 3.96
C ILE A 154 10.50 3.65 4.52
N GLY A 155 10.86 2.69 3.68
CA GLY A 155 10.97 1.30 4.07
C GLY A 155 11.92 1.05 5.24
N PRO A 156 13.17 1.58 5.25
CA PRO A 156 14.06 1.47 6.40
C PRO A 156 13.50 2.03 7.71
N LEU A 157 12.69 3.08 7.65
CA LEU A 157 12.05 3.68 8.84
C LEU A 157 11.03 2.74 9.51
N ILE A 158 10.50 1.80 8.76
CA ILE A 158 9.50 0.84 9.22
C ILE A 158 10.01 -0.61 9.26
N GLY A 159 11.34 -0.82 9.13
CA GLY A 159 11.97 -2.13 9.33
C GLY A 159 12.15 -2.98 8.06
N LEU A 160 11.95 -2.42 6.87
CA LEU A 160 12.39 -3.05 5.62
C LEU A 160 13.87 -2.80 5.38
N THR A 161 14.55 -3.73 4.73
CA THR A 161 15.86 -3.44 4.16
C THR A 161 15.72 -2.55 2.92
N ARG A 162 16.82 -1.88 2.50
CA ARG A 162 16.81 -1.09 1.26
C ARG A 162 16.38 -1.94 0.05
N ALA A 163 16.84 -3.17 -0.06
CA ALA A 163 16.46 -4.07 -1.13
C ALA A 163 14.96 -4.37 -1.14
N GLN A 164 14.38 -4.68 0.04
CA GLN A 164 12.93 -4.90 0.20
C GLN A 164 12.11 -3.64 -0.14
N SER A 165 12.60 -2.47 0.25
CA SER A 165 11.94 -1.19 -0.07
C SER A 165 11.91 -0.92 -1.58
N LEU A 166 13.02 -1.20 -2.26
CA LEU A 166 13.08 -1.07 -3.72
C LEU A 166 12.18 -2.09 -4.42
N TRP A 167 12.04 -3.30 -3.89
CA TRP A 167 11.10 -4.30 -4.41
C TRP A 167 9.66 -3.87 -4.21
N ALA A 168 9.34 -3.24 -3.08
CA ALA A 168 8.02 -2.74 -2.76
C ALA A 168 7.52 -1.61 -3.69
N ILE A 169 8.42 -0.97 -4.47
CA ILE A 169 8.09 0.06 -5.46
C ILE A 169 8.45 -0.36 -6.90
N SER A 170 8.84 -1.61 -7.12
CA SER A 170 9.22 -2.12 -8.45
C SER A 170 8.60 -3.49 -8.73
N GLU A 171 9.23 -4.57 -8.25
CA GLU A 171 8.83 -5.93 -8.59
C GLU A 171 7.44 -6.29 -8.05
N ASN A 172 7.12 -5.88 -6.80
CA ASN A 172 5.82 -6.18 -6.22
C ASN A 172 4.67 -5.45 -6.93
N PRO A 173 4.72 -4.13 -7.24
CA PRO A 173 3.71 -3.49 -8.09
C PRO A 173 3.63 -4.09 -9.49
N LYS A 174 4.74 -4.57 -10.05
CA LYS A 174 4.75 -5.27 -11.36
C LYS A 174 4.03 -6.60 -11.28
N ALA A 175 4.25 -7.39 -10.22
CA ALA A 175 3.52 -8.63 -9.98
C ALA A 175 2.02 -8.37 -9.81
N LEU A 176 1.64 -7.35 -9.03
CA LEU A 176 0.27 -6.91 -8.85
C LEU A 176 -0.42 -6.56 -10.19
N LEU A 177 0.28 -5.89 -11.11
CA LEU A 177 -0.25 -5.60 -12.47
C LEU A 177 -0.49 -6.85 -13.30
N GLY A 178 0.23 -7.94 -13.05
CA GLY A 178 0.03 -9.23 -13.69
C GLY A 178 -1.34 -9.86 -13.39
N GLU A 179 -2.03 -9.42 -12.34
CA GLU A 179 -3.36 -9.90 -11.93
C GLU A 179 -4.51 -9.25 -12.71
N LEU A 180 -4.26 -8.22 -13.53
CA LEU A 180 -5.28 -7.55 -14.38
C LEU A 180 -5.67 -8.36 -15.64
N LYS A 181 -5.37 -9.64 -15.72
CA LYS A 181 -5.70 -10.50 -16.87
C LYS A 181 -7.14 -10.98 -16.87
#